data_1d1959fc90952791f1bf87c226f6e4fc
#
_entry.id   1d1959fc90952791f1bf87c226f6e4fc
#
_cell.length_a   1.000
_cell.length_b   1.000
_cell.length_c   1.000
_cell.angle_alpha   90.00
_cell.angle_beta   90.00
_cell.angle_gamma   90.00
#
_symmetry.space_group_name_H-M   'P 1'
#
loop_
_entity.id
_entity.type
_entity.pdbx_description
1 polymer ?
#
loop_
_entity_poly.entity_id
_entity_poly.type
_entity_poly.pdbx_seq_one_letter_code
_entity_poly.pdbx_strand_id
1 'polypeptide(L)'
;MNNYFAATPSPNKRNPRWPDDLHVVALAGGVGGAKLAAGLQAVLPPGALSVIVNTGDDFEHWGLTICPDLDTVLYNLAGVNNPETGWGRADESFAVLHAMGLLGGEDWFRLGDRDLAVHLRRAEWLRQGLSMTEITDRLRRSFGIRSTILPMSDAPVRTLVHTDEGDLPFQHYFVGRRCEPCVIDISFVGAAESELPDAAYAALTAADVIVFCPSNPYLSLDPILSVDGMRALLRKVRAPKVAVAPIVGGKALKGPAAKMMREMGYPVTPVTIAAHYDDVLDGFVLDREDAAAAGHVRMPALVTDTIMSDLESKARLAEAVLDFAAPLIPRLRQPTTPTHARATVG
;
A
#
# COMPACT_ATOMS: atom_id res chain seq x y z
N MET A 1 0.21 5.98 33.48
CA MET A 1 0.71 5.64 32.12
C MET A 1 0.08 6.63 31.18
N ASN A 2 0.81 7.65 30.77
CA ASN A 2 0.30 8.66 29.84
C ASN A 2 0.11 8.04 28.47
N ASN A 3 -1.11 8.17 27.91
CA ASN A 3 -1.46 7.77 26.56
C ASN A 3 -0.69 8.63 25.53
N TYR A 4 0.56 8.30 25.28
CA TYR A 4 1.38 8.94 24.23
C TYR A 4 0.90 8.65 22.79
N PHE A 5 -0.12 7.79 22.63
CA PHE A 5 -0.59 7.27 21.32
C PHE A 5 -2.07 7.49 21.06
N ALA A 6 -2.76 8.30 21.86
CA ALA A 6 -4.20 8.44 21.69
C ALA A 6 -4.60 9.77 21.05
N ALA A 7 -4.54 9.85 19.74
CA ALA A 7 -5.64 10.48 19.02
C ALA A 7 -6.60 9.35 18.65
N THR A 8 -7.53 9.02 19.52
CA THR A 8 -8.65 8.13 19.17
C THR A 8 -9.45 8.82 18.07
N PRO A 9 -9.48 8.28 16.84
CA PRO A 9 -10.45 8.76 15.86
C PRO A 9 -11.84 8.56 16.47
N SER A 10 -12.69 9.56 16.30
CA SER A 10 -14.12 9.53 16.66
C SER A 10 -14.73 8.18 16.25
N PRO A 11 -15.62 7.58 17.06
CA PRO A 11 -16.25 6.30 16.72
C PRO A 11 -16.89 6.44 15.33
N ASN A 12 -16.46 5.58 14.40
CA ASN A 12 -17.00 5.51 13.05
C ASN A 12 -18.53 5.59 13.09
N LYS A 13 -19.09 6.61 12.45
CA LYS A 13 -20.49 6.56 12.05
C LYS A 13 -20.61 5.35 11.13
N ARG A 14 -21.34 4.32 11.57
CA ARG A 14 -21.64 3.14 10.73
C ARG A 14 -22.11 3.66 9.36
N ASN A 15 -21.40 3.32 8.31
CA ASN A 15 -21.90 3.56 6.97
C ASN A 15 -22.88 2.42 6.67
N PRO A 16 -24.18 2.65 6.61
CA PRO A 16 -25.18 1.59 6.41
C PRO A 16 -25.07 0.90 5.03
N ARG A 17 -24.20 1.38 4.16
CA ARG A 17 -23.97 0.82 2.83
C ARG A 17 -23.15 -0.46 2.84
N TRP A 18 -22.37 -0.71 3.92
CA TRP A 18 -21.47 -1.85 3.98
C TRP A 18 -21.95 -2.85 5.02
N PRO A 19 -21.94 -4.17 4.71
CA PRO A 19 -22.19 -5.21 5.71
C PRO A 19 -21.16 -5.11 6.84
N ASP A 20 -21.59 -5.43 8.08
CA ASP A 20 -20.70 -5.42 9.26
C ASP A 20 -19.56 -6.48 9.13
N ASP A 21 -19.75 -7.48 8.27
CA ASP A 21 -18.83 -8.58 8.00
C ASP A 21 -18.04 -8.39 6.68
N LEU A 22 -17.97 -7.17 6.14
CA LEU A 22 -17.18 -6.87 4.95
C LEU A 22 -15.68 -6.99 5.25
N HIS A 23 -14.97 -7.80 4.46
CA HIS A 23 -13.52 -7.96 4.53
C HIS A 23 -12.83 -7.31 3.34
N VAL A 24 -12.04 -6.27 3.60
CA VAL A 24 -11.26 -5.53 2.60
C VAL A 24 -9.79 -5.85 2.77
N VAL A 25 -9.12 -6.22 1.68
CA VAL A 25 -7.67 -6.32 1.63
C VAL A 25 -7.13 -5.17 0.78
N ALA A 26 -6.19 -4.40 1.33
CA ALA A 26 -5.47 -3.36 0.60
C ALA A 26 -4.03 -3.83 0.32
N LEU A 27 -3.56 -3.71 -0.93
CA LEU A 27 -2.16 -3.87 -1.27
C LEU A 27 -1.53 -2.48 -1.30
N ALA A 28 -0.51 -2.25 -0.50
CA ALA A 28 0.02 -0.91 -0.28
C ALA A 28 1.55 -0.89 -0.13
N GLY A 29 2.15 0.19 -0.60
CA GLY A 29 3.51 0.59 -0.31
C GLY A 29 3.62 2.11 -0.45
N GLY A 30 4.62 2.71 0.22
CA GLY A 30 4.86 4.14 0.18
C GLY A 30 3.72 5.02 0.67
N VAL A 31 3.88 6.33 0.43
CA VAL A 31 2.97 7.37 0.97
C VAL A 31 1.56 7.29 0.38
N GLY A 32 1.45 7.05 -0.93
CA GLY A 32 0.15 6.98 -1.60
C GLY A 32 -0.71 5.83 -1.08
N GLY A 33 -0.09 4.65 -0.96
CA GLY A 33 -0.72 3.46 -0.41
C GLY A 33 -1.16 3.63 1.04
N ALA A 34 -0.28 4.16 1.88
CA ALA A 34 -0.57 4.43 3.28
C ALA A 34 -1.73 5.42 3.48
N LYS A 35 -1.84 6.45 2.62
CA LYS A 35 -2.94 7.41 2.66
C LYS A 35 -4.29 6.76 2.37
N LEU A 36 -4.39 5.93 1.33
CA LEU A 36 -5.65 5.24 1.02
C LEU A 36 -5.98 4.19 2.09
N ALA A 37 -4.99 3.46 2.60
CA ALA A 37 -5.18 2.54 3.72
C ALA A 37 -5.75 3.25 4.95
N ALA A 38 -5.27 4.46 5.27
CA ALA A 38 -5.82 5.29 6.35
C ALA A 38 -7.27 5.74 6.06
N GLY A 39 -7.60 6.07 4.82
CA GLY A 39 -8.97 6.35 4.38
C GLY A 39 -9.89 5.14 4.54
N LEU A 40 -9.45 3.96 4.10
CA LEU A 40 -10.19 2.70 4.29
C LEU A 40 -10.41 2.39 5.77
N GLN A 41 -9.36 2.53 6.61
CA GLN A 41 -9.51 2.37 8.07
C GLN A 41 -10.54 3.33 8.68
N ALA A 42 -10.63 4.57 8.15
CA ALA A 42 -11.56 5.57 8.66
C ALA A 42 -13.02 5.26 8.35
N VAL A 43 -13.32 4.59 7.24
CA VAL A 43 -14.69 4.32 6.77
C VAL A 43 -15.18 2.90 7.09
N LEU A 44 -14.27 1.97 7.31
CA LEU A 44 -14.59 0.56 7.57
C LEU A 44 -14.78 0.27 9.06
N PRO A 45 -15.58 -0.75 9.42
CA PRO A 45 -15.66 -1.25 10.80
C PRO A 45 -14.27 -1.71 11.31
N PRO A 46 -14.06 -1.69 12.65
CA PRO A 46 -12.85 -2.25 13.24
C PRO A 46 -12.62 -3.71 12.85
N GLY A 47 -11.43 -4.03 12.37
CA GLY A 47 -11.07 -5.39 11.96
C GLY A 47 -11.45 -5.77 10.51
N ALA A 48 -12.22 -4.93 9.82
CA ALA A 48 -12.64 -5.20 8.44
C ALA A 48 -11.53 -4.98 7.41
N LEU A 49 -10.44 -4.30 7.76
CA LEU A 49 -9.32 -3.99 6.86
C LEU A 49 -8.07 -4.80 7.22
N SER A 50 -7.51 -5.47 6.22
CA SER A 50 -6.15 -6.01 6.23
C SER A 50 -5.33 -5.29 5.17
N VAL A 51 -4.12 -4.82 5.51
CA VAL A 51 -3.20 -4.15 4.59
C VAL A 51 -1.98 -5.04 4.41
N ILE A 52 -1.77 -5.54 3.19
CA ILE A 52 -0.55 -6.26 2.81
C ILE A 52 0.43 -5.23 2.26
N VAL A 53 1.60 -5.17 2.86
CA VAL A 53 2.56 -4.09 2.64
C VAL A 53 3.84 -4.62 2.02
N ASN A 54 4.37 -3.85 1.07
CA ASN A 54 5.67 -4.07 0.46
C ASN A 54 6.79 -4.13 1.50
N THR A 55 7.66 -5.12 1.38
CA THR A 55 8.92 -5.25 2.13
C THR A 55 10.14 -5.35 1.20
N GLY A 56 9.92 -5.14 -0.11
CA GLY A 56 11.00 -5.15 -1.11
C GLY A 56 11.99 -4.00 -0.94
N ASP A 57 11.58 -2.94 -0.27
CA ASP A 57 12.37 -1.75 -0.01
C ASP A 57 13.11 -1.79 1.34
N ASP A 58 12.94 -2.88 2.10
CA ASP A 58 13.61 -3.09 3.39
C ASP A 58 15.12 -3.21 3.19
N PHE A 59 15.89 -2.65 4.11
CA PHE A 59 17.34 -2.65 4.05
C PHE A 59 17.97 -2.57 5.44
N GLU A 60 19.28 -2.82 5.51
CA GLU A 60 20.05 -2.69 6.75
C GLU A 60 20.71 -1.30 6.83
N HIS A 61 20.52 -0.62 7.98
CA HIS A 61 21.17 0.65 8.30
C HIS A 61 21.57 0.66 9.77
N TRP A 62 22.82 0.96 10.07
CA TRP A 62 23.40 0.89 11.42
C TRP A 62 23.23 -0.49 12.11
N GLY A 63 23.17 -1.56 11.34
CA GLY A 63 22.87 -2.91 11.85
C GLY A 63 21.43 -3.10 12.32
N LEU A 64 20.52 -2.24 11.86
CA LEU A 64 19.09 -2.32 12.14
C LEU A 64 18.33 -2.57 10.83
N THR A 65 17.33 -3.44 10.88
CA THR A 65 16.41 -3.64 9.76
C THR A 65 15.42 -2.49 9.68
N ILE A 66 15.50 -1.73 8.61
CA ILE A 66 14.62 -0.60 8.30
C ILE A 66 13.57 -1.09 7.31
N CYS A 67 12.29 -0.83 7.60
CA CYS A 67 11.15 -1.25 6.78
C CYS A 67 10.32 -0.03 6.37
N PRO A 68 10.75 0.75 5.35
CA PRO A 68 10.19 2.07 5.05
C PRO A 68 8.70 2.05 4.76
N ASP A 69 8.21 1.07 4.00
CA ASP A 69 6.81 1.01 3.61
C ASP A 69 5.92 0.50 4.75
N LEU A 70 6.37 -0.53 5.51
CA LEU A 70 5.66 -0.99 6.71
C LEU A 70 5.52 0.13 7.73
N ASP A 71 6.59 0.89 7.98
CA ASP A 71 6.59 1.98 8.95
C ASP A 71 5.74 3.17 8.47
N THR A 72 5.79 3.48 7.18
CA THR A 72 4.92 4.51 6.58
C THR A 72 3.45 4.15 6.73
N VAL A 73 3.05 2.90 6.46
CA VAL A 73 1.67 2.43 6.67
C VAL A 73 1.32 2.45 8.16
N LEU A 74 2.18 1.92 9.03
CA LEU A 74 1.98 1.90 10.48
C LEU A 74 1.72 3.31 11.03
N TYR A 75 2.57 4.29 10.67
CA TYR A 75 2.44 5.66 11.16
C TYR A 75 1.23 6.40 10.61
N ASN A 76 0.86 6.17 9.35
CA ASN A 76 -0.36 6.75 8.77
C ASN A 76 -1.64 6.19 9.42
N LEU A 77 -1.72 4.89 9.67
CA LEU A 77 -2.88 4.27 10.32
C LEU A 77 -2.96 4.65 11.81
N ALA A 78 -1.82 4.88 12.44
CA ALA A 78 -1.74 5.37 13.82
C ALA A 78 -2.02 6.88 13.96
N GLY A 79 -2.00 7.64 12.84
CA GLY A 79 -2.15 9.10 12.86
C GLY A 79 -0.95 9.85 13.48
N VAL A 80 0.25 9.24 13.44
CA VAL A 80 1.50 9.81 13.99
C VAL A 80 2.56 10.10 12.92
N ASN A 81 2.20 9.94 11.64
CA ASN A 81 3.08 10.25 10.52
C ASN A 81 3.35 11.75 10.40
N ASN A 82 4.49 12.11 9.85
CA ASN A 82 4.77 13.50 9.49
C ASN A 82 3.87 13.93 8.30
N PRO A 83 3.02 14.96 8.47
CA PRO A 83 2.07 15.36 7.43
C PRO A 83 2.74 16.03 6.21
N GLU A 84 3.92 16.64 6.38
CA GLU A 84 4.64 17.35 5.31
C GLU A 84 5.31 16.37 4.35
N THR A 85 6.04 15.40 4.88
CA THR A 85 6.74 14.38 4.09
C THR A 85 5.80 13.25 3.66
N GLY A 86 4.84 12.90 4.52
CA GLY A 86 3.95 11.75 4.39
C GLY A 86 4.58 10.43 4.89
N TRP A 87 5.87 10.42 5.20
CA TRP A 87 6.63 9.31 5.77
C TRP A 87 7.38 9.76 7.03
N GLY A 88 7.86 8.80 7.81
CA GLY A 88 8.46 9.07 9.11
C GLY A 88 7.44 9.56 10.14
N ARG A 89 7.89 9.84 11.35
CA ARG A 89 7.02 10.30 12.44
C ARG A 89 6.95 11.82 12.53
N ALA A 90 5.83 12.33 13.03
CA ALA A 90 5.71 13.74 13.42
C ALA A 90 6.56 14.02 14.67
N ASP A 91 6.90 15.29 14.84
CA ASP A 91 7.62 15.82 16.01
C ASP A 91 8.95 15.07 16.31
N GLU A 92 9.67 14.70 15.25
CA GLU A 92 10.96 14.03 15.37
C GLU A 92 12.07 15.00 15.82
N SER A 93 13.00 14.47 16.62
CA SER A 93 14.35 14.99 16.77
C SER A 93 15.32 14.08 16.00
N PHE A 94 16.53 14.59 15.75
CA PHE A 94 17.56 13.89 14.98
C PHE A 94 18.90 13.91 15.72
N ALA A 95 18.84 13.83 17.07
CA ALA A 95 20.02 13.92 17.92
C ALA A 95 20.97 12.74 17.69
N VAL A 96 20.42 11.52 17.56
CA VAL A 96 21.22 10.30 17.26
C VAL A 96 21.83 10.39 15.88
N LEU A 97 21.06 10.78 14.86
CA LEU A 97 21.56 10.94 13.48
C LEU A 97 22.75 11.92 13.44
N HIS A 98 22.62 13.07 14.10
CA HIS A 98 23.68 14.05 14.18
C HIS A 98 24.93 13.50 14.90
N ALA A 99 24.74 12.81 16.04
CA ALA A 99 25.84 12.19 16.76
C ALA A 99 26.55 11.10 15.95
N MET A 100 25.79 10.29 15.18
CA MET A 100 26.34 9.27 14.28
C MET A 100 27.22 9.90 13.20
N GLY A 101 26.79 11.01 12.57
CA GLY A 101 27.59 11.73 11.60
C GLY A 101 28.90 12.28 12.21
N LEU A 102 28.87 12.83 13.44
CA LEU A 102 30.07 13.30 14.16
C LEU A 102 31.05 12.15 14.47
N LEU A 103 30.56 10.94 14.64
CA LEU A 103 31.37 9.73 14.86
C LEU A 103 31.87 9.07 13.57
N GLY A 104 31.57 9.67 12.39
CA GLY A 104 31.94 9.15 11.07
C GLY A 104 31.03 8.02 10.58
N GLY A 105 29.84 7.85 11.18
CA GLY A 105 28.81 6.94 10.69
C GLY A 105 28.05 7.49 9.51
N GLU A 106 27.30 6.62 8.82
CA GLU A 106 26.45 7.02 7.70
C GLU A 106 25.28 7.89 8.19
N ASP A 107 24.99 8.99 7.48
CA ASP A 107 23.93 9.96 7.81
C ASP A 107 22.99 10.28 6.61
N TRP A 108 23.17 9.57 5.51
CA TRP A 108 22.40 9.77 4.26
C TRP A 108 20.91 9.42 4.42
N PHE A 109 20.56 8.46 5.29
CA PHE A 109 19.18 8.08 5.55
C PHE A 109 18.67 8.78 6.82
N ARG A 110 17.65 9.64 6.65
CA ARG A 110 17.12 10.45 7.76
C ARG A 110 16.27 9.62 8.70
N LEU A 111 16.87 9.16 9.79
CA LEU A 111 16.22 8.40 10.84
C LEU A 111 15.98 9.31 12.05
N GLY A 112 14.72 9.50 12.43
CA GLY A 112 14.35 10.27 13.61
C GLY A 112 14.52 9.46 14.90
N ASP A 113 14.64 10.14 16.05
CA ASP A 113 14.91 9.49 17.33
C ASP A 113 13.73 8.61 17.80
N ARG A 114 12.48 9.03 17.51
CA ARG A 114 11.27 8.24 17.79
C ARG A 114 11.09 7.07 16.84
N ASP A 115 11.44 7.26 15.57
CA ASP A 115 11.46 6.23 14.54
C ASP A 115 12.52 5.16 14.88
N LEU A 116 13.69 5.59 15.32
CA LEU A 116 14.77 4.71 15.78
C LEU A 116 14.30 3.75 16.88
N ALA A 117 13.42 4.18 17.78
CA ALA A 117 12.89 3.30 18.82
C ALA A 117 12.10 2.12 18.24
N VAL A 118 11.39 2.31 17.12
CA VAL A 118 10.68 1.23 16.40
C VAL A 118 11.67 0.23 15.81
N HIS A 119 12.73 0.72 15.16
CA HIS A 119 13.78 -0.13 14.58
C HIS A 119 14.56 -0.91 15.63
N LEU A 120 14.87 -0.30 16.77
CA LEU A 120 15.51 -0.98 17.91
C LEU A 120 14.64 -2.12 18.46
N ARG A 121 13.33 -1.88 18.59
CA ARG A 121 12.39 -2.94 19.04
C ARG A 121 12.24 -4.04 18.00
N ARG A 122 12.17 -3.68 16.72
CA ARG A 122 12.15 -4.66 15.62
C ARG A 122 13.39 -5.53 15.66
N ALA A 123 14.59 -4.93 15.75
CA ALA A 123 15.86 -5.65 15.80
C ALA A 123 15.97 -6.58 17.04
N GLU A 124 15.44 -6.15 18.18
CA GLU A 124 15.38 -6.99 19.38
C GLU A 124 14.51 -8.23 19.15
N TRP A 125 13.32 -8.07 18.59
CA TRP A 125 12.38 -9.16 18.32
C TRP A 125 12.88 -10.11 17.21
N LEU A 126 13.51 -9.57 16.16
CA LEU A 126 14.17 -10.41 15.13
C LEU A 126 15.25 -11.29 15.76
N ARG A 127 16.08 -10.76 16.67
CA ARG A 127 17.10 -11.56 17.40
C ARG A 127 16.48 -12.60 18.32
N GLN A 128 15.25 -12.42 18.76
CA GLN A 128 14.48 -13.41 19.51
C GLN A 128 13.81 -14.47 18.61
N GLY A 129 13.96 -14.35 17.29
CA GLY A 129 13.43 -15.30 16.31
C GLY A 129 11.98 -15.08 15.91
N LEU A 130 11.40 -13.89 16.22
CA LEU A 130 10.06 -13.57 15.75
C LEU A 130 10.06 -13.28 14.26
N SER A 131 9.00 -13.69 13.57
CA SER A 131 8.77 -13.34 12.16
C SER A 131 8.41 -11.86 11.99
N MET A 132 8.57 -11.33 10.77
CA MET A 132 8.16 -9.95 10.46
C MET A 132 6.65 -9.76 10.65
N THR A 133 5.84 -10.77 10.37
CA THR A 133 4.39 -10.78 10.63
C THR A 133 4.08 -10.60 12.11
N GLU A 134 4.74 -11.36 13.00
CA GLU A 134 4.55 -11.25 14.45
C GLU A 134 5.01 -9.89 14.99
N ILE A 135 6.14 -9.39 14.48
CA ILE A 135 6.69 -8.08 14.87
C ILE A 135 5.74 -6.96 14.45
N THR A 136 5.25 -7.01 13.20
CA THR A 136 4.31 -6.01 12.67
C THR A 136 3.01 -6.01 13.47
N ASP A 137 2.49 -7.18 13.87
CA ASP A 137 1.29 -7.27 14.73
C ASP A 137 1.54 -6.67 16.12
N ARG A 138 2.70 -6.90 16.73
CA ARG A 138 3.06 -6.28 18.02
C ARG A 138 3.15 -4.77 17.91
N LEU A 139 3.79 -4.24 16.86
CA LEU A 139 3.91 -2.80 16.60
C LEU A 139 2.53 -2.18 16.40
N ARG A 140 1.68 -2.72 15.52
CA ARG A 140 0.35 -2.17 15.28
C ARG A 140 -0.50 -2.11 16.56
N ARG A 141 -0.43 -3.15 17.41
CA ARG A 141 -1.13 -3.16 18.71
C ARG A 141 -0.59 -2.08 19.65
N SER A 142 0.74 -1.89 19.70
CA SER A 142 1.36 -0.85 20.51
C SER A 142 0.94 0.56 20.09
N PHE A 143 0.66 0.76 18.79
CA PHE A 143 0.15 2.00 18.23
C PHE A 143 -1.39 2.12 18.28
N GLY A 144 -2.11 1.11 18.81
CA GLY A 144 -3.58 1.11 18.91
C GLY A 144 -4.30 1.01 17.56
N ILE A 145 -3.63 0.50 16.51
CA ILE A 145 -4.19 0.36 15.18
C ILE A 145 -5.18 -0.82 15.17
N ARG A 146 -6.39 -0.58 14.66
CA ARG A 146 -7.48 -1.56 14.61
C ARG A 146 -7.42 -2.47 13.38
N SER A 147 -6.88 -1.97 12.27
CA SER A 147 -6.69 -2.74 11.04
C SER A 147 -5.52 -3.72 11.19
N THR A 148 -5.56 -4.82 10.47
CA THR A 148 -4.43 -5.74 10.38
C THR A 148 -3.40 -5.19 9.39
N ILE A 149 -2.11 -5.23 9.74
CA ILE A 149 -1.00 -4.90 8.85
C ILE A 149 -0.13 -6.15 8.71
N LEU A 150 0.13 -6.56 7.47
CA LEU A 150 0.85 -7.78 7.13
C LEU A 150 2.00 -7.45 6.18
N PRO A 151 3.21 -7.94 6.41
CA PRO A 151 4.26 -7.90 5.40
C PRO A 151 3.86 -8.78 4.21
N MET A 152 4.35 -8.47 3.02
CA MET A 152 4.14 -9.33 1.85
C MET A 152 4.85 -10.68 1.98
N SER A 153 5.92 -10.76 2.76
CA SER A 153 6.68 -11.97 3.06
C SER A 153 7.39 -11.83 4.41
N ASP A 154 7.58 -12.95 5.12
CA ASP A 154 8.47 -13.03 6.28
C ASP A 154 9.93 -13.28 5.87
N ALA A 155 10.16 -13.79 4.65
CA ALA A 155 11.48 -13.93 4.06
C ALA A 155 11.97 -12.62 3.43
N PRO A 156 13.28 -12.36 3.39
CA PRO A 156 13.81 -11.15 2.75
C PRO A 156 13.56 -11.15 1.25
N VAL A 157 12.88 -10.11 0.75
CA VAL A 157 12.81 -9.76 -0.67
C VAL A 157 13.44 -8.38 -0.82
N ARG A 158 14.24 -8.18 -1.88
CA ARG A 158 14.96 -6.91 -2.08
C ARG A 158 14.79 -6.39 -3.49
N THR A 159 14.29 -5.15 -3.59
CA THR A 159 14.19 -4.43 -4.86
C THR A 159 15.58 -3.97 -5.30
N LEU A 160 15.99 -4.42 -6.47
CA LEU A 160 17.22 -4.02 -7.14
C LEU A 160 16.87 -3.20 -8.40
N VAL A 161 17.43 -2.00 -8.49
CA VAL A 161 17.24 -1.10 -9.62
C VAL A 161 18.45 -1.22 -10.54
N HIS A 162 18.23 -1.73 -11.75
CA HIS A 162 19.27 -1.80 -12.79
C HIS A 162 19.34 -0.45 -13.49
N THR A 163 20.50 0.19 -13.43
CA THR A 163 20.71 1.54 -13.98
C THR A 163 21.85 1.55 -14.99
N ASP A 164 21.96 2.63 -15.73
CA ASP A 164 23.10 2.90 -16.64
C ASP A 164 24.44 3.02 -15.92
N GLU A 165 24.45 3.20 -14.59
CA GLU A 165 25.65 3.23 -13.75
C GLU A 165 25.89 1.90 -12.99
N GLY A 166 25.04 0.87 -13.19
CA GLY A 166 25.07 -0.42 -12.51
C GLY A 166 23.87 -0.66 -11.59
N ASP A 167 23.93 -1.78 -10.88
CA ASP A 167 22.85 -2.24 -10.03
C ASP A 167 22.89 -1.56 -8.67
N LEU A 168 21.76 -1.00 -8.23
CA LEU A 168 21.63 -0.30 -6.95
C LEU A 168 20.47 -0.89 -6.12
N PRO A 169 20.69 -1.19 -4.82
CA PRO A 169 19.59 -1.40 -3.90
C PRO A 169 18.66 -0.18 -3.91
N PHE A 170 17.35 -0.39 -3.82
CA PHE A 170 16.37 0.69 -4.04
C PHE A 170 16.61 1.94 -3.18
N GLN A 171 16.87 1.78 -1.88
CA GLN A 171 17.07 2.95 -1.01
C GLN A 171 18.36 3.71 -1.33
N HIS A 172 19.40 3.04 -1.80
CA HIS A 172 20.61 3.70 -2.30
C HIS A 172 20.30 4.48 -3.58
N TYR A 173 19.52 3.92 -4.50
CA TYR A 173 19.06 4.63 -5.69
C TYR A 173 18.17 5.83 -5.33
N PHE A 174 17.14 5.61 -4.49
CA PHE A 174 16.10 6.59 -4.21
C PHE A 174 16.58 7.73 -3.32
N VAL A 175 17.16 7.41 -2.16
CA VAL A 175 17.60 8.39 -1.16
C VAL A 175 19.05 8.77 -1.39
N GLY A 176 19.96 7.81 -1.48
CA GLY A 176 21.40 8.04 -1.62
C GLY A 176 21.75 8.76 -2.92
N ARG A 177 21.23 8.28 -4.05
CA ARG A 177 21.50 8.84 -5.39
C ARG A 177 20.38 9.75 -5.90
N ARG A 178 19.35 10.05 -5.10
CA ARG A 178 18.22 10.96 -5.41
C ARG A 178 17.56 10.68 -6.75
N CYS A 179 17.51 9.41 -7.16
CA CYS A 179 17.00 8.95 -8.45
C CYS A 179 17.75 9.54 -9.66
N GLU A 180 19.02 9.95 -9.53
CA GLU A 180 19.77 10.53 -10.65
C GLU A 180 20.09 9.52 -11.76
N PRO A 181 20.58 8.27 -11.47
CA PRO A 181 20.84 7.29 -12.50
C PRO A 181 19.60 6.94 -13.32
N CYS A 182 19.79 6.62 -14.60
CA CYS A 182 18.72 6.21 -15.50
C CYS A 182 18.33 4.76 -15.25
N VAL A 183 17.05 4.50 -15.03
CA VAL A 183 16.52 3.15 -14.77
C VAL A 183 16.36 2.38 -16.08
N ILE A 184 16.99 1.22 -16.16
CA ILE A 184 16.87 0.29 -17.28
C ILE A 184 15.84 -0.78 -16.98
N ASP A 185 15.89 -1.37 -15.76
CA ASP A 185 15.01 -2.46 -15.33
C ASP A 185 14.95 -2.55 -13.80
N ILE A 186 14.04 -3.39 -13.27
CA ILE A 186 13.87 -3.61 -11.84
C ILE A 186 13.72 -5.12 -11.62
N SER A 187 14.37 -5.65 -10.59
CA SER A 187 14.21 -7.04 -10.18
C SER A 187 13.98 -7.15 -8.67
N PHE A 188 13.42 -8.29 -8.25
CA PHE A 188 13.05 -8.57 -6.86
C PHE A 188 13.80 -9.82 -6.40
N VAL A 189 14.96 -9.62 -5.81
CA VAL A 189 15.84 -10.70 -5.34
C VAL A 189 15.20 -11.40 -4.14
N GLY A 190 15.10 -12.72 -4.20
CA GLY A 190 14.47 -13.55 -3.17
C GLY A 190 12.94 -13.71 -3.31
N ALA A 191 12.31 -13.07 -4.29
CA ALA A 191 10.85 -13.13 -4.43
C ALA A 191 10.35 -14.53 -4.85
N ALA A 192 11.08 -15.21 -5.72
CA ALA A 192 10.71 -16.54 -6.21
C ALA A 192 10.87 -17.65 -5.13
N GLU A 193 11.69 -17.41 -4.13
CA GLU A 193 11.94 -18.30 -3.00
C GLU A 193 11.14 -17.89 -1.75
N SER A 194 10.39 -16.79 -1.82
CA SER A 194 9.57 -16.28 -0.72
C SER A 194 8.13 -16.79 -0.83
N GLU A 195 7.47 -16.90 0.31
CA GLU A 195 6.07 -17.30 0.39
C GLU A 195 5.25 -16.20 1.07
N LEU A 196 3.95 -16.16 0.74
CA LEU A 196 3.00 -15.34 1.48
C LEU A 196 2.88 -15.86 2.92
N PRO A 197 2.94 -14.99 3.94
CA PRO A 197 2.57 -15.39 5.29
C PRO A 197 1.16 -15.97 5.35
N ASP A 198 0.94 -17.00 6.18
CA ASP A 198 -0.39 -17.64 6.34
C ASP A 198 -1.50 -16.62 6.59
N ALA A 199 -1.22 -15.59 7.39
CA ALA A 199 -2.17 -14.53 7.68
C ALA A 199 -2.54 -13.70 6.42
N ALA A 200 -1.57 -13.45 5.51
CA ALA A 200 -1.81 -12.74 4.26
C ALA A 200 -2.61 -13.63 3.28
N TYR A 201 -2.26 -14.90 3.18
CA TYR A 201 -3.02 -15.88 2.39
C TYR A 201 -4.47 -15.99 2.88
N ALA A 202 -4.68 -16.13 4.19
CA ALA A 202 -6.01 -16.19 4.80
C ALA A 202 -6.82 -14.91 4.54
N ALA A 203 -6.20 -13.72 4.69
CA ALA A 203 -6.85 -12.45 4.41
C ALA A 203 -7.31 -12.34 2.94
N LEU A 204 -6.45 -12.70 1.98
CA LEU A 204 -6.78 -12.66 0.56
C LEU A 204 -7.91 -13.64 0.18
N THR A 205 -7.90 -14.84 0.76
CA THR A 205 -8.93 -15.86 0.47
C THR A 205 -10.28 -15.52 1.08
N ALA A 206 -10.30 -14.81 2.20
CA ALA A 206 -11.51 -14.35 2.87
C ALA A 206 -11.99 -12.97 2.39
N ALA A 207 -11.25 -12.30 1.51
CA ALA A 207 -11.57 -10.96 1.05
C ALA A 207 -12.89 -10.91 0.26
N ASP A 208 -13.65 -9.84 0.46
CA ASP A 208 -14.80 -9.46 -0.38
C ASP A 208 -14.40 -8.51 -1.49
N VAL A 209 -13.38 -7.70 -1.25
CA VAL A 209 -12.75 -6.81 -2.23
C VAL A 209 -11.26 -6.65 -1.93
N ILE A 210 -10.46 -6.58 -2.99
CA ILE A 210 -9.03 -6.31 -2.91
C ILE A 210 -8.76 -4.97 -3.60
N VAL A 211 -8.12 -4.05 -2.88
CA VAL A 211 -7.81 -2.70 -3.35
C VAL A 211 -6.30 -2.58 -3.58
N PHE A 212 -5.90 -2.34 -4.81
CA PHE A 212 -4.55 -1.91 -5.15
C PHE A 212 -4.47 -0.40 -4.91
N CYS A 213 -3.83 -0.01 -3.83
CA CYS A 213 -3.70 1.40 -3.46
C CYS A 213 -2.87 2.19 -4.49
N PRO A 214 -2.98 3.54 -4.55
CA PRO A 214 -2.21 4.37 -5.48
C PRO A 214 -0.73 4.44 -5.07
N SER A 215 -0.07 3.32 -5.17
CA SER A 215 1.34 3.07 -4.88
C SER A 215 2.14 3.02 -6.18
N ASN A 216 3.45 3.21 -6.12
CA ASN A 216 4.31 3.04 -7.29
C ASN A 216 4.17 1.60 -7.82
N PRO A 217 3.78 1.41 -9.09
CA PRO A 217 3.56 0.07 -9.62
C PRO A 217 4.82 -0.79 -9.53
N TYR A 218 5.96 -0.27 -9.93
CA TYR A 218 7.20 -1.01 -10.07
C TYR A 218 7.95 -1.25 -8.74
N LEU A 219 7.78 -0.34 -7.77
CA LEU A 219 8.54 -0.36 -6.52
C LEU A 219 7.73 -0.79 -5.30
N SER A 220 6.40 -0.67 -5.37
CA SER A 220 5.56 -0.95 -4.21
C SER A 220 4.55 -2.08 -4.43
N LEU A 221 3.96 -2.19 -5.63
CA LEU A 221 2.98 -3.23 -5.93
C LEU A 221 3.60 -4.46 -6.59
N ASP A 222 4.49 -4.28 -7.56
CA ASP A 222 5.15 -5.41 -8.23
C ASP A 222 5.98 -6.27 -7.27
N PRO A 223 6.69 -5.73 -6.25
CA PRO A 223 7.33 -6.59 -5.26
C PRO A 223 6.32 -7.50 -4.54
N ILE A 224 5.14 -6.97 -4.16
CA ILE A 224 4.07 -7.78 -3.55
C ILE A 224 3.60 -8.87 -4.52
N LEU A 225 3.40 -8.51 -5.78
CA LEU A 225 2.93 -9.46 -6.81
C LEU A 225 3.98 -10.48 -7.24
N SER A 226 5.26 -10.21 -6.97
CA SER A 226 6.40 -11.09 -7.30
C SER A 226 6.61 -12.22 -6.30
N VAL A 227 6.06 -12.11 -5.08
CA VAL A 227 6.07 -13.21 -4.09
C VAL A 227 5.45 -14.45 -4.70
N ASP A 228 6.09 -15.61 -4.52
CA ASP A 228 5.64 -16.84 -5.15
C ASP A 228 4.17 -17.15 -4.86
N GLY A 229 3.45 -17.54 -5.87
CA GLY A 229 2.01 -17.85 -5.82
C GLY A 229 1.07 -16.65 -5.68
N MET A 230 1.54 -15.42 -5.37
CA MET A 230 0.68 -14.25 -5.11
C MET A 230 -0.20 -13.91 -6.32
N ARG A 231 0.40 -13.74 -7.51
CA ARG A 231 -0.35 -13.38 -8.73
C ARG A 231 -1.33 -14.48 -9.15
N ALA A 232 -0.96 -15.75 -8.95
CA ALA A 232 -1.82 -16.90 -9.20
C ALA A 232 -3.01 -16.94 -8.22
N LEU A 233 -2.77 -16.62 -6.94
CA LEU A 233 -3.82 -16.51 -5.93
C LEU A 233 -4.81 -15.39 -6.27
N LEU A 234 -4.33 -14.20 -6.65
CA LEU A 234 -5.18 -13.07 -7.06
C LEU A 234 -6.09 -13.41 -8.24
N ARG A 235 -5.60 -14.16 -9.22
CA ARG A 235 -6.44 -14.64 -10.35
C ARG A 235 -7.50 -15.66 -9.91
N LYS A 236 -7.24 -16.42 -8.85
CA LYS A 236 -8.11 -17.50 -8.36
C LYS A 236 -9.18 -17.00 -7.37
N VAL A 237 -8.89 -15.99 -6.57
CA VAL A 237 -9.86 -15.47 -5.60
C VAL A 237 -11.00 -14.74 -6.29
N ARG A 238 -12.23 -14.91 -5.75
CA ARG A 238 -13.45 -14.35 -6.35
C ARG A 238 -13.68 -12.88 -6.02
N ALA A 239 -12.96 -12.35 -5.01
CA ALA A 239 -13.04 -10.95 -4.64
C ALA A 239 -12.66 -10.06 -5.83
N PRO A 240 -13.45 -9.05 -6.20
CA PRO A 240 -13.06 -8.08 -7.21
C PRO A 240 -11.82 -7.32 -6.77
N LYS A 241 -10.92 -7.09 -7.73
CA LYS A 241 -9.68 -6.36 -7.58
C LYS A 241 -9.82 -5.02 -8.27
N VAL A 242 -9.75 -3.94 -7.47
CA VAL A 242 -9.89 -2.56 -7.95
C VAL A 242 -8.60 -1.80 -7.66
N ALA A 243 -8.00 -1.20 -8.68
CA ALA A 243 -6.81 -0.38 -8.51
C ALA A 243 -7.12 1.11 -8.62
N VAL A 244 -6.38 1.93 -7.85
CA VAL A 244 -6.40 3.39 -7.96
C VAL A 244 -5.10 3.85 -8.63
N ALA A 245 -5.22 4.69 -9.66
CA ALA A 245 -4.10 5.20 -10.42
C ALA A 245 -3.16 6.05 -9.54
N PRO A 246 -1.83 5.77 -9.55
CA PRO A 246 -0.84 6.62 -8.89
C PRO A 246 -0.41 7.81 -9.76
N ILE A 247 -0.83 7.87 -11.02
CA ILE A 247 -0.51 8.91 -12.00
C ILE A 247 -1.75 9.78 -12.18
N VAL A 248 -1.55 11.11 -12.10
CA VAL A 248 -2.57 12.14 -12.29
C VAL A 248 -2.01 13.20 -13.24
N GLY A 249 -2.69 13.50 -14.35
CA GLY A 249 -2.27 14.49 -15.32
C GLY A 249 -0.86 14.24 -15.89
N GLY A 250 -0.48 12.98 -16.09
CA GLY A 250 0.84 12.58 -16.60
C GLY A 250 1.98 12.74 -15.58
N LYS A 251 1.67 12.86 -14.28
CA LYS A 251 2.64 13.04 -13.19
C LYS A 251 2.40 12.04 -12.07
N ALA A 252 3.47 11.61 -11.42
CA ALA A 252 3.38 10.97 -10.11
C ALA A 252 3.27 12.07 -9.05
N LEU A 253 2.31 11.97 -8.14
CA LEU A 253 2.13 12.95 -7.07
C LEU A 253 3.30 12.92 -6.06
N LYS A 254 3.89 11.74 -5.85
CA LYS A 254 5.11 11.51 -5.05
C LYS A 254 5.93 10.37 -5.63
N GLY A 255 7.24 10.44 -5.38
CA GLY A 255 8.16 9.38 -5.80
C GLY A 255 8.49 9.37 -7.31
N PRO A 256 9.34 8.43 -7.76
CA PRO A 256 9.96 8.44 -9.08
C PRO A 256 9.13 7.74 -10.18
N ALA A 257 7.88 7.30 -9.93
CA ALA A 257 7.12 6.46 -10.86
C ALA A 257 7.07 7.03 -12.28
N ALA A 258 6.78 8.33 -12.44
CA ALA A 258 6.71 8.97 -13.76
C ALA A 258 8.08 9.06 -14.46
N LYS A 259 9.19 9.23 -13.71
CA LYS A 259 10.55 9.16 -14.23
C LYS A 259 10.86 7.75 -14.73
N MET A 260 10.65 6.76 -13.88
CA MET A 260 10.92 5.35 -14.18
C MET A 260 10.12 4.88 -15.40
N MET A 261 8.83 5.22 -15.51
CA MET A 261 8.03 4.90 -16.68
C MET A 261 8.65 5.43 -17.96
N ARG A 262 9.09 6.72 -17.97
CA ARG A 262 9.72 7.33 -19.15
C ARG A 262 11.03 6.65 -19.53
N GLU A 263 11.88 6.35 -18.55
CA GLU A 263 13.19 5.75 -18.76
C GLU A 263 13.09 4.31 -19.25
N MET A 264 12.11 3.54 -18.75
CA MET A 264 11.78 2.21 -19.24
C MET A 264 10.95 2.21 -20.55
N GLY A 265 10.71 3.39 -21.16
CA GLY A 265 10.00 3.51 -22.44
C GLY A 265 8.48 3.39 -22.36
N TYR A 266 7.87 3.52 -21.18
CA TYR A 266 6.42 3.46 -21.02
C TYR A 266 5.78 4.85 -21.03
N PRO A 267 4.62 5.02 -21.69
CA PRO A 267 3.82 6.24 -21.57
C PRO A 267 3.38 6.49 -20.11
N VAL A 268 3.53 7.73 -19.63
CA VAL A 268 3.15 8.11 -18.27
C VAL A 268 1.66 8.42 -18.24
N THR A 269 0.83 7.39 -18.23
CA THR A 269 -0.63 7.50 -18.25
C THR A 269 -1.30 6.49 -17.31
N PRO A 270 -2.51 6.78 -16.81
CA PRO A 270 -3.30 5.79 -16.07
C PRO A 270 -3.61 4.53 -16.89
N VAL A 271 -3.74 4.66 -18.22
CA VAL A 271 -4.00 3.52 -19.12
C VAL A 271 -2.83 2.53 -19.10
N THR A 272 -1.60 3.03 -19.08
CA THR A 272 -0.40 2.19 -18.96
C THR A 272 -0.40 1.40 -17.65
N ILE A 273 -0.80 2.04 -16.54
CA ILE A 273 -0.90 1.36 -15.24
C ILE A 273 -2.02 0.31 -15.26
N ALA A 274 -3.19 0.63 -15.82
CA ALA A 274 -4.28 -0.33 -15.95
C ALA A 274 -3.88 -1.55 -16.80
N ALA A 275 -3.15 -1.32 -17.89
CA ALA A 275 -2.65 -2.39 -18.76
C ALA A 275 -1.59 -3.27 -18.08
N HIS A 276 -0.77 -2.69 -17.18
CA HIS A 276 0.24 -3.42 -16.42
C HIS A 276 -0.36 -4.51 -15.50
N TYR A 277 -1.61 -4.33 -15.08
CA TYR A 277 -2.34 -5.22 -14.18
C TYR A 277 -3.59 -5.84 -14.80
N ASP A 278 -3.77 -5.79 -16.13
CA ASP A 278 -5.01 -6.21 -16.81
C ASP A 278 -5.33 -7.70 -16.65
N ASP A 279 -4.34 -8.50 -16.28
CA ASP A 279 -4.48 -9.93 -15.99
C ASP A 279 -5.10 -10.26 -14.62
N VAL A 280 -5.18 -9.27 -13.71
CA VAL A 280 -5.68 -9.46 -12.34
C VAL A 280 -6.78 -8.49 -11.94
N LEU A 281 -6.92 -7.32 -12.58
CA LEU A 281 -7.87 -6.29 -12.18
C LEU A 281 -9.27 -6.51 -12.76
N ASP A 282 -10.28 -6.21 -11.95
CA ASP A 282 -11.70 -6.18 -12.33
C ASP A 282 -12.27 -4.75 -12.45
N GLY A 283 -11.54 -3.73 -11.96
CA GLY A 283 -11.92 -2.34 -12.03
C GLY A 283 -10.76 -1.37 -11.81
N PHE A 284 -10.88 -0.16 -12.32
CA PHE A 284 -9.83 0.84 -12.24
C PHE A 284 -10.38 2.22 -11.90
N VAL A 285 -9.71 2.94 -11.00
CA VAL A 285 -10.09 4.29 -10.54
C VAL A 285 -9.02 5.28 -10.99
N LEU A 286 -9.42 6.33 -11.68
CA LEU A 286 -8.53 7.37 -12.17
C LEU A 286 -9.03 8.76 -11.79
N ASP A 287 -8.11 9.73 -11.77
CA ASP A 287 -8.42 11.10 -11.40
C ASP A 287 -9.26 11.81 -12.47
N ARG A 288 -9.98 12.85 -12.07
CA ARG A 288 -10.75 13.71 -12.98
C ARG A 288 -9.89 14.40 -14.04
N GLU A 289 -8.62 14.70 -13.72
CA GLU A 289 -7.69 15.24 -14.70
C GLU A 289 -7.45 14.30 -15.88
N ASP A 290 -7.61 13.00 -15.64
CA ASP A 290 -7.42 11.94 -16.65
C ASP A 290 -8.75 11.37 -17.19
N ALA A 291 -9.87 12.07 -17.01
CA ALA A 291 -11.21 11.57 -17.40
C ALA A 291 -11.29 11.10 -18.86
N ALA A 292 -10.59 11.76 -19.78
CA ALA A 292 -10.52 11.36 -21.18
C ALA A 292 -9.87 9.97 -21.41
N ALA A 293 -9.05 9.52 -20.47
CA ALA A 293 -8.38 8.23 -20.52
C ALA A 293 -9.29 7.05 -20.15
N ALA A 294 -10.43 7.29 -19.48
CA ALA A 294 -11.32 6.25 -18.98
C ALA A 294 -11.82 5.31 -20.08
N GLY A 295 -12.13 5.85 -21.27
CA GLY A 295 -12.57 5.07 -22.43
C GLY A 295 -11.50 4.16 -23.06
N HIS A 296 -10.24 4.31 -22.67
CA HIS A 296 -9.12 3.52 -23.16
C HIS A 296 -8.68 2.41 -22.16
N VAL A 297 -9.25 2.39 -20.96
CA VAL A 297 -9.05 1.32 -19.97
C VAL A 297 -9.91 0.13 -20.34
N ARG A 298 -9.34 -1.08 -20.30
CA ARG A 298 -10.02 -2.32 -20.78
C ARG A 298 -11.06 -2.88 -19.80
N MET A 299 -11.07 -2.40 -18.57
CA MET A 299 -12.00 -2.82 -17.52
C MET A 299 -12.92 -1.66 -17.13
N PRO A 300 -14.01 -1.89 -16.37
CA PRO A 300 -14.83 -0.83 -15.80
C PRO A 300 -13.96 0.21 -15.11
N ALA A 301 -14.23 1.49 -15.36
CA ALA A 301 -13.43 2.59 -14.84
C ALA A 301 -14.31 3.61 -14.09
N LEU A 302 -13.82 4.06 -12.93
CA LEU A 302 -14.40 5.16 -12.16
C LEU A 302 -13.51 6.40 -12.28
N VAL A 303 -14.12 7.53 -12.64
CA VAL A 303 -13.47 8.85 -12.62
C VAL A 303 -13.90 9.60 -11.36
N THR A 304 -12.95 9.93 -10.48
CA THR A 304 -13.22 10.65 -9.24
C THR A 304 -12.02 11.50 -8.82
N ASP A 305 -12.13 12.27 -7.72
CA ASP A 305 -10.98 12.94 -7.13
C ASP A 305 -10.11 11.94 -6.38
N THR A 306 -8.87 11.73 -6.84
CA THR A 306 -7.94 10.75 -6.22
C THR A 306 -6.87 11.41 -5.36
N ILE A 307 -6.80 12.75 -5.34
CA ILE A 307 -5.80 13.49 -4.54
C ILE A 307 -6.20 13.50 -3.06
N MET A 308 -5.31 12.97 -2.22
CA MET A 308 -5.50 12.83 -0.78
C MET A 308 -4.62 13.82 -0.02
N SER A 309 -5.19 14.94 0.43
CA SER A 309 -4.50 15.98 1.21
C SER A 309 -4.68 15.81 2.73
N ASP A 310 -5.87 15.38 3.14
CA ASP A 310 -6.31 15.27 4.52
C ASP A 310 -7.11 14.00 4.77
N LEU A 311 -7.58 13.77 6.00
CA LEU A 311 -8.33 12.56 6.34
C LEU A 311 -9.68 12.49 5.62
N GLU A 312 -10.32 13.64 5.38
CA GLU A 312 -11.61 13.70 4.71
C GLU A 312 -11.49 13.28 3.23
N SER A 313 -10.49 13.79 2.50
CA SER A 313 -10.22 13.38 1.12
C SER A 313 -9.81 11.92 1.01
N LYS A 314 -9.03 11.40 1.98
CA LYS A 314 -8.70 9.96 2.07
C LYS A 314 -9.97 9.11 2.24
N ALA A 315 -10.88 9.53 3.14
CA ALA A 315 -12.14 8.84 3.40
C ALA A 315 -13.08 8.89 2.19
N ARG A 316 -13.22 10.06 1.53
CA ARG A 316 -14.03 10.19 0.30
C ARG A 316 -13.55 9.26 -0.81
N LEU A 317 -12.24 9.19 -1.04
CA LEU A 317 -11.68 8.28 -2.04
C LEU A 317 -11.93 6.82 -1.66
N ALA A 318 -11.74 6.45 -0.38
CA ALA A 318 -12.01 5.11 0.10
C ALA A 318 -13.49 4.72 -0.09
N GLU A 319 -14.44 5.61 0.24
CA GLU A 319 -15.87 5.39 -0.02
C GLU A 319 -16.16 5.23 -1.52
N ALA A 320 -15.60 6.08 -2.37
CA ALA A 320 -15.78 5.99 -3.82
C ALA A 320 -15.27 4.66 -4.40
N VAL A 321 -14.11 4.18 -3.94
CA VAL A 321 -13.53 2.89 -4.34
C VAL A 321 -14.42 1.73 -3.90
N LEU A 322 -14.91 1.75 -2.67
CA LEU A 322 -15.79 0.71 -2.15
C LEU A 322 -17.18 0.73 -2.82
N ASP A 323 -17.77 1.93 -3.04
CA ASP A 323 -19.03 2.09 -3.78
C ASP A 323 -18.92 1.55 -5.21
N PHE A 324 -17.78 1.80 -5.86
CA PHE A 324 -17.49 1.28 -7.19
C PHE A 324 -17.30 -0.25 -7.21
N ALA A 325 -16.66 -0.80 -6.18
CA ALA A 325 -16.45 -2.23 -6.05
C ALA A 325 -17.73 -3.00 -5.68
N ALA A 326 -18.66 -2.39 -4.95
CA ALA A 326 -19.85 -3.05 -4.39
C ALA A 326 -20.66 -3.87 -5.41
N PRO A 327 -21.01 -3.38 -6.61
CA PRO A 327 -21.73 -4.16 -7.61
C PRO A 327 -20.90 -5.31 -8.20
N LEU A 328 -19.59 -5.31 -7.97
CA LEU A 328 -18.68 -6.37 -8.41
C LEU A 328 -18.58 -7.50 -7.37
N ILE A 329 -18.92 -7.24 -6.10
CA ILE A 329 -18.82 -8.21 -5.01
C ILE A 329 -19.91 -9.29 -5.17
N PRO A 330 -19.57 -10.58 -5.37
CA PRO A 330 -20.55 -11.61 -5.70
C PRO A 330 -21.66 -11.78 -4.66
N ARG A 331 -21.34 -11.67 -3.36
CA ARG A 331 -22.31 -11.83 -2.27
C ARG A 331 -23.24 -10.63 -2.08
N LEU A 332 -22.88 -9.45 -2.58
CA LEU A 332 -23.69 -8.23 -2.51
C LEU A 332 -24.58 -8.02 -3.74
N ARG A 333 -24.44 -8.82 -4.78
CA ARG A 333 -25.35 -8.77 -5.93
C ARG A 333 -26.72 -9.20 -5.46
N GLN A 334 -27.70 -8.27 -5.43
CA GLN A 334 -29.10 -8.63 -5.20
C GLN A 334 -29.52 -9.65 -6.24
N PRO A 335 -30.23 -10.75 -5.86
CA PRO A 335 -30.83 -11.63 -6.85
C PRO A 335 -31.78 -10.77 -7.67
N THR A 336 -31.55 -10.72 -8.99
CA THR A 336 -32.49 -10.11 -9.92
C THR A 336 -33.82 -10.83 -9.74
N THR A 337 -34.81 -10.16 -9.13
CA THR A 337 -36.16 -10.70 -8.97
C THR A 337 -36.66 -11.03 -10.39
N PRO A 338 -37.02 -12.29 -10.68
CA PRO A 338 -37.57 -12.59 -11.98
C PRO A 338 -38.86 -11.79 -12.13
N THR A 339 -38.93 -10.95 -13.13
CA THR A 339 -40.17 -10.26 -13.50
C THR A 339 -41.16 -11.34 -13.89
N HIS A 340 -42.06 -11.70 -12.96
CA HIS A 340 -43.21 -12.54 -13.27
C HIS A 340 -44.04 -11.80 -14.35
N ALA A 341 -43.85 -12.20 -15.59
CA ALA A 341 -44.80 -11.89 -16.65
C ALA A 341 -46.16 -12.45 -16.18
N ARG A 342 -47.07 -11.58 -15.79
CA ARG A 342 -48.47 -11.93 -15.60
C ARG A 342 -48.98 -12.41 -16.98
N ALA A 343 -49.16 -13.70 -17.12
CA ALA A 343 -49.96 -14.25 -18.20
C ALA A 343 -51.41 -13.79 -17.90
N THR A 344 -51.88 -12.82 -18.67
CA THR A 344 -53.30 -12.55 -18.80
C THR A 344 -53.90 -13.66 -19.63
N VAL A 345 -54.62 -14.60 -18.98
CA VAL A 345 -55.54 -15.48 -19.65
C VAL A 345 -56.82 -14.69 -19.89
N GLY A 346 -57.13 -14.44 -21.18
CA GLY A 346 -58.43 -14.00 -21.64
C GLY A 346 -59.32 -15.20 -22.00
#